data_23500b9adca9abb9f33a699cdfcb1959
#
_entry.id   23500b9adca9abb9f33a699cdfcb1959
#
_cell.length_a   1.000
_cell.length_b   1.000
_cell.length_c   1.000
_cell.angle_alpha   90.00
_cell.angle_beta   90.00
_cell.angle_gamma   90.00
#
_symmetry.space_group_name_H-M   'P 1'
#
loop_
_entity.id
_entity.type
_entity.pdbx_description
1 polymer ?
#
loop_
_entity_poly.entity_id
_entity_poly.type
_entity_poly.pdbx_seq_one_letter_code
_entity_poly.pdbx_strand_id
1 'polypeptide(L)'
;MTTLLKDRLAADAIQRIADVLAAIQPNFAHDDFIQQAHTGLQQLELKQRVHHLIATLSLHLSEDFPQAAHVLQQVPAYWPTHNEQGDYGFAAWPLIDYVAVHGLKHPELSLQTLKTLTPLFTAEFAIRPFLHLHFDVTYGYLQAWAKDENPHVRRLASEGCRPRLPWGQRVPSLMTRPDVIIAVLEQLKDDDSDYVRRSVANNLNDISKDYPETVVSLAHQWLAKPTAHRQAIIKHATRGLVKSGHADALAMLGYSQTFNLQNISFTLNKTEISMDETVQLSLSFLLREPQNLVIDYALHLPRANGKKSVKVFKWKTGLLMAGQHELTQNYSFKVITTRRYYVGEHDFEVLVNGQSLGVRTIELI
;
A
#
# COMPACT_ATOMS: atom_id res chain seq x y z
N MET A 1 19.98 -13.28 -9.55
CA MET A 1 19.11 -13.73 -8.42
C MET A 1 18.39 -12.50 -7.89
N THR A 2 17.08 -12.57 -7.68
CA THR A 2 16.34 -11.44 -7.10
C THR A 2 16.68 -11.37 -5.61
N THR A 3 17.34 -10.30 -5.17
CA THR A 3 17.69 -10.06 -3.76
C THR A 3 16.40 -10.00 -2.93
N LEU A 4 16.32 -10.78 -1.85
CA LEU A 4 15.17 -10.75 -0.94
C LEU A 4 15.15 -9.43 -0.16
N LEU A 5 13.95 -8.93 0.18
CA LEU A 5 13.83 -7.67 0.95
C LEU A 5 14.58 -7.72 2.29
N LYS A 6 14.66 -8.88 2.94
CA LYS A 6 15.41 -9.04 4.19
C LYS A 6 16.92 -8.83 4.03
N ASP A 7 17.46 -9.10 2.84
CA ASP A 7 18.90 -8.94 2.59
C ASP A 7 19.34 -7.47 2.47
N ARG A 8 18.38 -6.55 2.37
CA ARG A 8 18.62 -5.11 2.51
C ARG A 8 18.94 -4.67 3.95
N LEU A 9 18.61 -5.50 4.94
CA LEU A 9 19.05 -5.37 6.34
C LEU A 9 20.11 -6.43 6.62
N ALA A 10 21.26 -6.27 6.00
CA ALA A 10 22.44 -7.14 6.13
C ALA A 10 23.70 -6.30 6.40
N ALA A 11 24.88 -6.78 6.05
CA ALA A 11 26.18 -6.17 6.40
C ALA A 11 26.26 -4.68 6.06
N ASP A 12 25.88 -4.29 4.83
CA ASP A 12 25.98 -2.90 4.38
C ASP A 12 25.07 -1.94 5.18
N ALA A 13 23.89 -2.42 5.57
CA ALA A 13 22.97 -1.64 6.39
C ALA A 13 23.50 -1.48 7.82
N ILE A 14 24.04 -2.56 8.42
CA ILE A 14 24.64 -2.55 9.76
C ILE A 14 25.84 -1.63 9.79
N GLN A 15 26.75 -1.76 8.82
CA GLN A 15 27.94 -0.90 8.70
C GLN A 15 27.54 0.57 8.65
N ARG A 16 26.55 0.91 7.82
CA ARG A 16 26.08 2.30 7.69
C ARG A 16 25.49 2.86 8.97
N ILE A 17 24.67 2.08 9.67
CA ILE A 17 24.12 2.50 10.97
C ILE A 17 25.27 2.77 11.94
N ALA A 18 26.25 1.86 12.01
CA ALA A 18 27.42 2.00 12.88
C ALA A 18 28.25 3.24 12.57
N ASP A 19 28.57 3.47 11.29
CA ASP A 19 29.37 4.60 10.82
C ASP A 19 28.69 5.94 11.15
N VAL A 20 27.37 6.04 10.90
CA VAL A 20 26.60 7.25 11.20
C VAL A 20 26.54 7.51 12.71
N LEU A 21 26.29 6.49 13.52
CA LEU A 21 26.24 6.65 14.98
C LEU A 21 27.62 7.00 15.57
N ALA A 22 28.69 6.41 15.06
CA ALA A 22 30.05 6.75 15.46
C ALA A 22 30.45 8.19 15.09
N ALA A 23 29.96 8.70 13.95
CA ALA A 23 30.19 10.08 13.56
C ALA A 23 29.44 11.08 14.44
N ILE A 24 28.28 10.69 15.01
CA ILE A 24 27.48 11.52 15.93
C ILE A 24 28.01 11.41 17.36
N GLN A 25 28.41 10.21 17.81
CA GLN A 25 28.83 9.91 19.15
C GLN A 25 30.29 9.40 19.16
N PRO A 26 31.28 10.22 19.54
CA PRO A 26 32.72 9.83 19.52
C PRO A 26 33.06 8.56 20.32
N ASN A 27 32.24 8.25 21.35
CA ASN A 27 32.43 7.08 22.20
C ASN A 27 31.53 5.90 21.83
N PHE A 28 30.92 5.91 20.64
CA PHE A 28 30.09 4.80 20.16
C PHE A 28 30.95 3.55 19.95
N ALA A 29 30.55 2.43 20.55
CA ALA A 29 31.25 1.17 20.46
C ALA A 29 30.98 0.50 19.08
N HIS A 30 31.57 1.06 18.02
CA HIS A 30 31.31 0.77 16.61
C HIS A 30 31.45 -0.73 16.28
N ASP A 31 32.59 -1.34 16.59
CA ASP A 31 32.88 -2.73 16.22
C ASP A 31 32.03 -3.72 17.05
N ASP A 32 31.77 -3.40 18.32
CA ASP A 32 30.91 -4.20 19.18
C ASP A 32 29.46 -4.19 18.68
N PHE A 33 28.96 -3.02 18.27
CA PHE A 33 27.64 -2.91 17.62
C PHE A 33 27.55 -3.80 16.37
N ILE A 34 28.55 -3.73 15.48
CA ILE A 34 28.57 -4.53 14.25
C ILE A 34 28.56 -6.02 14.57
N GLN A 35 29.40 -6.45 15.51
CA GLN A 35 29.49 -7.85 15.93
C GLN A 35 28.16 -8.36 16.49
N GLN A 36 27.53 -7.60 17.38
CA GLN A 36 26.25 -7.97 17.99
C GLN A 36 25.12 -7.97 16.95
N ALA A 37 25.06 -6.97 16.06
CA ALA A 37 24.07 -6.87 15.01
C ALA A 37 24.13 -8.03 14.00
N HIS A 38 25.32 -8.59 13.75
CA HIS A 38 25.49 -9.76 12.89
C HIS A 38 25.11 -11.09 13.56
N THR A 39 25.15 -11.13 14.89
CA THR A 39 24.92 -12.37 15.65
C THR A 39 23.49 -12.86 15.43
N GLY A 40 23.33 -14.03 14.79
CA GLY A 40 22.02 -14.64 14.55
C GLY A 40 21.19 -14.01 13.42
N LEU A 41 21.65 -12.94 12.76
CA LEU A 41 20.87 -12.19 11.77
C LEU A 41 20.41 -13.05 10.57
N GLN A 42 21.22 -13.98 10.11
CA GLN A 42 20.92 -14.76 8.89
C GLN A 42 19.69 -15.66 9.03
N GLN A 43 19.38 -16.14 10.23
CA GLN A 43 18.22 -16.98 10.53
C GLN A 43 16.91 -16.16 10.62
N LEU A 44 16.99 -14.83 10.60
CA LEU A 44 15.87 -13.94 10.83
C LEU A 44 15.18 -13.54 9.53
N GLU A 45 13.85 -13.46 9.59
CA GLU A 45 13.02 -12.86 8.56
C GLU A 45 13.00 -11.31 8.71
N LEU A 46 12.51 -10.60 7.67
CA LEU A 46 12.62 -9.15 7.56
C LEU A 46 12.25 -8.38 8.84
N LYS A 47 11.06 -8.60 9.40
CA LYS A 47 10.64 -7.91 10.63
C LYS A 47 11.43 -8.33 11.85
N GLN A 48 11.85 -9.58 11.90
CA GLN A 48 12.72 -10.06 12.97
C GLN A 48 14.09 -9.39 12.94
N ARG A 49 14.64 -9.13 11.73
CA ARG A 49 15.87 -8.34 11.57
C ARG A 49 15.72 -6.90 12.08
N VAL A 50 14.59 -6.25 11.76
CA VAL A 50 14.30 -4.91 12.30
C VAL A 50 14.30 -4.92 13.83
N HIS A 51 13.59 -5.84 14.45
CA HIS A 51 13.52 -5.96 15.91
C HIS A 51 14.88 -6.32 16.53
N HIS A 52 15.66 -7.19 15.89
CA HIS A 52 17.02 -7.54 16.34
C HIS A 52 17.93 -6.31 16.33
N LEU A 53 17.90 -5.51 15.25
CA LEU A 53 18.69 -4.28 15.17
C LEU A 53 18.22 -3.23 16.18
N ILE A 54 16.92 -3.11 16.46
CA ILE A 54 16.41 -2.24 17.53
C ILE A 54 16.95 -2.70 18.90
N ALA A 55 16.91 -4.00 19.18
CA ALA A 55 17.46 -4.53 20.43
C ALA A 55 18.97 -4.27 20.57
N THR A 56 19.73 -4.43 19.48
CA THR A 56 21.15 -4.08 19.46
C THR A 56 21.37 -2.57 19.69
N LEU A 57 20.61 -1.71 19.01
CA LEU A 57 20.66 -0.25 19.22
C LEU A 57 20.40 0.13 20.68
N SER A 58 19.50 -0.58 21.37
CA SER A 58 19.18 -0.33 22.79
C SER A 58 20.34 -0.60 23.75
N LEU A 59 21.32 -1.40 23.33
CA LEU A 59 22.55 -1.65 24.12
C LEU A 59 23.62 -0.56 23.91
N HIS A 60 23.48 0.24 22.83
CA HIS A 60 24.51 1.21 22.42
C HIS A 60 24.03 2.66 22.48
N LEU A 61 22.71 2.90 22.56
CA LEU A 61 22.13 4.21 22.80
C LEU A 61 21.79 4.36 24.29
N SER A 62 21.62 5.62 24.73
CA SER A 62 21.24 5.91 26.11
C SER A 62 19.90 5.26 26.48
N GLU A 63 19.81 4.67 27.68
CA GLU A 63 18.53 4.20 28.26
C GLU A 63 17.54 5.35 28.46
N ASP A 64 18.04 6.58 28.68
CA ASP A 64 17.24 7.80 28.71
C ASP A 64 16.82 8.19 27.28
N PHE A 65 15.57 7.94 26.94
CA PHE A 65 15.05 8.18 25.59
C PHE A 65 15.27 9.61 25.07
N PRO A 66 15.10 10.71 25.85
CA PRO A 66 15.44 12.05 25.40
C PRO A 66 16.87 12.18 24.85
N GLN A 67 17.86 11.56 25.47
CA GLN A 67 19.24 11.56 24.99
C GLN A 67 19.38 10.72 23.71
N ALA A 68 18.77 9.55 23.65
CA ALA A 68 18.74 8.72 22.43
C ALA A 68 18.05 9.47 21.27
N ALA A 69 16.93 10.12 21.54
CA ALA A 69 16.20 10.92 20.53
C ALA A 69 17.05 12.06 19.98
N HIS A 70 17.85 12.74 20.84
CA HIS A 70 18.77 13.77 20.39
C HIS A 70 19.84 13.25 19.42
N VAL A 71 20.35 12.04 19.65
CA VAL A 71 21.26 11.36 18.71
C VAL A 71 20.54 11.03 17.41
N LEU A 72 19.34 10.44 17.48
CA LEU A 72 18.57 10.05 16.31
C LEU A 72 18.19 11.26 15.43
N GLN A 73 17.89 12.41 16.02
CA GLN A 73 17.59 13.64 15.29
C GLN A 73 18.78 14.19 14.49
N GLN A 74 20.00 13.82 14.83
CA GLN A 74 21.21 14.19 14.08
C GLN A 74 21.49 13.26 12.90
N VAL A 75 20.93 12.04 12.90
CA VAL A 75 21.18 11.01 11.88
C VAL A 75 21.05 11.55 10.44
N PRO A 76 20.03 12.34 10.07
CA PRO A 76 19.89 12.83 8.68
C PRO A 76 21.08 13.68 8.20
N ALA A 77 21.76 14.40 9.09
CA ALA A 77 22.91 15.23 8.73
C ALA A 77 24.16 14.41 8.36
N TYR A 78 24.25 13.19 8.88
CA TYR A 78 25.36 12.26 8.64
C TYR A 78 24.99 11.11 7.71
N TRP A 79 23.70 11.01 7.30
CA TRP A 79 23.23 9.94 6.42
C TRP A 79 23.73 10.18 5.00
N PRO A 80 24.35 9.19 4.34
CA PRO A 80 24.87 9.35 2.99
C PRO A 80 23.76 9.73 1.98
N THR A 81 24.01 10.77 1.19
CA THR A 81 23.01 11.31 0.22
C THR A 81 23.07 10.65 -1.14
N HIS A 82 24.15 9.95 -1.48
CA HIS A 82 24.37 9.36 -2.79
C HIS A 82 24.52 7.85 -2.72
N ASN A 83 23.81 7.18 -3.62
CA ASN A 83 23.92 5.75 -3.84
C ASN A 83 23.85 5.43 -5.34
N GLU A 84 24.85 4.76 -5.85
CA GLU A 84 24.81 4.15 -7.17
C GLU A 84 23.76 3.03 -7.30
N GLN A 85 23.26 2.48 -6.17
CA GLN A 85 22.31 1.37 -6.10
C GLN A 85 20.90 1.73 -5.58
N GLY A 86 20.61 3.01 -5.28
CA GLY A 86 19.23 3.53 -5.08
C GLY A 86 18.48 3.13 -3.81
N ASP A 87 19.09 2.48 -2.80
CA ASP A 87 18.34 1.85 -1.70
C ASP A 87 18.85 2.12 -0.27
N TYR A 88 19.40 3.32 -0.05
CA TYR A 88 19.98 3.69 1.25
C TYR A 88 18.96 3.87 2.38
N GLY A 89 17.73 4.27 2.04
CA GLY A 89 16.72 4.58 3.04
C GLY A 89 16.29 3.37 3.87
N PHE A 90 16.29 2.16 3.26
CA PHE A 90 15.82 0.96 3.95
C PHE A 90 16.61 0.62 5.22
N ALA A 91 17.91 0.92 5.24
CA ALA A 91 18.77 0.74 6.41
C ALA A 91 18.39 1.65 7.60
N ALA A 92 17.67 2.76 7.37
CA ALA A 92 17.20 3.65 8.44
C ALA A 92 15.97 3.10 9.18
N TRP A 93 15.29 2.07 8.67
CA TRP A 93 14.08 1.53 9.29
C TRP A 93 14.25 1.18 10.77
N PRO A 94 15.28 0.44 11.21
CA PRO A 94 15.48 0.14 12.65
C PRO A 94 15.62 1.39 13.52
N LEU A 95 16.26 2.46 13.03
CA LEU A 95 16.42 3.72 13.76
C LEU A 95 15.07 4.43 13.94
N ILE A 96 14.19 4.34 12.94
CA ILE A 96 12.87 4.94 12.99
C ILE A 96 11.95 4.15 13.92
N ASP A 97 11.91 2.82 13.78
CA ASP A 97 11.05 1.98 14.63
C ASP A 97 11.57 1.91 16.09
N TYR A 98 12.86 2.20 16.34
CA TYR A 98 13.41 2.42 17.71
C TYR A 98 12.59 3.47 18.47
N VAL A 99 12.19 4.55 17.82
CA VAL A 99 11.36 5.61 18.41
C VAL A 99 9.99 5.07 18.87
N ALA A 100 9.41 4.17 18.10
CA ALA A 100 8.12 3.54 18.47
C ALA A 100 8.24 2.57 19.65
N VAL A 101 9.42 1.93 19.82
CA VAL A 101 9.65 0.97 20.91
C VAL A 101 9.98 1.68 22.22
N HIS A 102 10.83 2.72 22.18
CA HIS A 102 11.39 3.34 23.40
C HIS A 102 10.75 4.70 23.74
N GLY A 103 10.11 5.37 22.76
CA GLY A 103 9.65 6.75 22.89
C GLY A 103 8.20 6.94 23.36
N LEU A 104 7.44 5.88 23.65
CA LEU A 104 6.01 5.98 23.94
C LEU A 104 5.67 6.86 25.16
N LYS A 105 6.59 6.98 26.12
CA LYS A 105 6.41 7.86 27.27
C LYS A 105 6.69 9.34 26.98
N HIS A 106 7.23 9.64 25.81
CA HIS A 106 7.63 10.98 25.36
C HIS A 106 6.99 11.30 23.98
N PRO A 107 5.66 11.33 23.86
CA PRO A 107 4.98 11.35 22.56
C PRO A 107 5.37 12.55 21.68
N GLU A 108 5.46 13.75 22.22
CA GLU A 108 5.82 14.95 21.46
C GLU A 108 7.23 14.89 20.91
N LEU A 109 8.21 14.52 21.75
CA LEU A 109 9.60 14.37 21.33
C LEU A 109 9.75 13.25 20.28
N SER A 110 9.03 12.14 20.47
CA SER A 110 9.00 11.04 19.53
C SER A 110 8.45 11.46 18.17
N LEU A 111 7.34 12.19 18.13
CA LEU A 111 6.75 12.69 16.90
C LEU A 111 7.68 13.68 16.18
N GLN A 112 8.37 14.56 16.91
CA GLN A 112 9.41 15.42 16.34
C GLN A 112 10.56 14.61 15.75
N THR A 113 11.00 13.56 16.45
CA THR A 113 12.06 12.67 15.96
C THR A 113 11.62 11.89 14.72
N LEU A 114 10.39 11.36 14.69
CA LEU A 114 9.82 10.71 13.50
C LEU A 114 9.70 11.67 12.31
N LYS A 115 9.31 12.94 12.54
CA LYS A 115 9.31 13.99 11.51
C LYS A 115 10.71 14.16 10.89
N THR A 116 11.73 14.20 11.72
CA THR A 116 13.12 14.39 11.30
C THR A 116 13.65 13.19 10.52
N LEU A 117 13.26 11.96 10.90
CA LEU A 117 13.76 10.73 10.30
C LEU A 117 12.99 10.28 9.05
N THR A 118 11.70 10.65 8.90
CA THR A 118 10.86 10.17 7.79
C THR A 118 11.38 10.45 6.38
N PRO A 119 12.21 11.50 6.11
CA PRO A 119 12.85 11.67 4.81
C PRO A 119 13.86 10.57 4.45
N LEU A 120 14.46 9.90 5.43
CA LEU A 120 15.41 8.80 5.21
C LEU A 120 14.67 7.52 4.79
N PHE A 121 13.67 7.15 5.56
CA PHE A 121 12.73 6.06 5.30
C PHE A 121 11.43 6.34 6.02
N THR A 122 10.31 5.90 5.43
CA THR A 122 8.98 6.24 5.93
C THR A 122 8.75 5.82 7.39
N ALA A 123 8.27 6.76 8.21
CA ALA A 123 7.88 6.53 9.61
C ALA A 123 6.42 6.01 9.75
N GLU A 124 5.79 5.55 8.66
CA GLU A 124 4.38 5.14 8.64
C GLU A 124 4.04 4.02 9.61
N PHE A 125 5.00 3.15 9.94
CA PHE A 125 4.82 2.08 10.93
C PHE A 125 5.04 2.60 12.35
N ALA A 126 6.09 3.38 12.55
CA ALA A 126 6.50 3.89 13.85
C ALA A 126 5.50 4.88 14.47
N ILE A 127 4.71 5.60 13.67
CA ILE A 127 3.68 6.52 14.18
C ILE A 127 2.45 5.79 14.74
N ARG A 128 2.21 4.52 14.35
CA ARG A 128 0.98 3.79 14.68
C ARG A 128 0.74 3.58 16.19
N PRO A 129 1.72 3.19 16.99
CA PRO A 129 1.56 3.11 18.44
C PRO A 129 1.17 4.45 19.07
N PHE A 130 1.69 5.58 18.57
CA PHE A 130 1.31 6.91 19.05
C PHE A 130 -0.13 7.27 18.68
N LEU A 131 -0.59 6.95 17.49
CA LEU A 131 -2.00 7.07 17.09
C LEU A 131 -2.94 6.18 17.92
N HIS A 132 -2.43 5.07 18.44
CA HIS A 132 -3.20 4.17 19.28
C HIS A 132 -3.29 4.66 20.73
N LEU A 133 -2.18 5.10 21.30
CA LEU A 133 -2.04 5.42 22.72
C LEU A 133 -2.17 6.92 23.04
N HIS A 134 -1.82 7.78 22.10
CA HIS A 134 -1.74 9.24 22.26
C HIS A 134 -2.45 9.95 21.09
N PHE A 135 -3.69 9.54 20.81
CA PHE A 135 -4.42 9.94 19.60
C PHE A 135 -4.46 11.44 19.39
N ASP A 136 -4.92 12.21 20.39
CA ASP A 136 -5.17 13.64 20.22
C ASP A 136 -3.88 14.43 19.94
N VAL A 137 -2.81 14.12 20.66
CA VAL A 137 -1.48 14.74 20.44
C VAL A 137 -0.99 14.37 19.03
N THR A 138 -1.01 13.09 18.67
CA THR A 138 -0.53 12.64 17.37
C THR A 138 -1.37 13.19 16.22
N TYR A 139 -2.68 13.28 16.38
CA TYR A 139 -3.59 13.88 15.40
C TYR A 139 -3.27 15.36 15.17
N GLY A 140 -2.97 16.12 16.22
CA GLY A 140 -2.51 17.52 16.09
C GLY A 140 -1.26 17.62 15.22
N TYR A 141 -0.29 16.71 15.40
CA TYR A 141 0.89 16.64 14.54
C TYR A 141 0.56 16.29 13.09
N LEU A 142 -0.36 15.33 12.83
CA LEU A 142 -0.77 15.01 11.46
C LEU A 142 -1.38 16.23 10.74
N GLN A 143 -2.21 17.02 11.43
CA GLN A 143 -2.81 18.24 10.89
C GLN A 143 -1.74 19.30 10.54
N ALA A 144 -0.73 19.45 11.39
CA ALA A 144 0.38 20.36 11.15
C ALA A 144 1.29 19.86 10.00
N TRP A 145 1.61 18.55 9.98
CA TRP A 145 2.45 17.92 8.96
C TRP A 145 1.82 17.90 7.57
N ALA A 146 0.51 17.94 7.46
CA ALA A 146 -0.17 18.07 6.17
C ALA A 146 0.16 19.40 5.46
N LYS A 147 0.75 20.36 6.17
CA LYS A 147 1.17 21.69 5.64
C LYS A 147 2.69 21.85 5.62
N ASP A 148 3.44 20.81 5.91
CA ASP A 148 4.90 20.88 5.98
C ASP A 148 5.53 21.12 4.59
N GLU A 149 6.66 21.82 4.54
CA GLU A 149 7.39 22.05 3.29
C GLU A 149 7.92 20.74 2.67
N ASN A 150 8.29 19.78 3.51
CA ASN A 150 8.86 18.50 3.08
C ASN A 150 7.76 17.52 2.64
N PRO A 151 7.77 17.03 1.38
CA PRO A 151 6.75 16.10 0.88
C PRO A 151 6.77 14.73 1.60
N HIS A 152 7.90 14.31 2.20
CA HIS A 152 7.95 13.09 2.99
C HIS A 152 7.15 13.23 4.29
N VAL A 153 7.18 14.41 4.91
CA VAL A 153 6.40 14.73 6.11
C VAL A 153 4.91 14.84 5.77
N ARG A 154 4.56 15.55 4.68
CA ARG A 154 3.17 15.60 4.21
C ARG A 154 2.63 14.22 3.86
N ARG A 155 3.45 13.38 3.23
CA ARG A 155 3.07 11.98 2.93
C ARG A 155 2.90 11.17 4.21
N LEU A 156 3.74 11.34 5.23
CA LEU A 156 3.59 10.67 6.52
C LEU A 156 2.26 11.02 7.18
N ALA A 157 1.82 12.28 7.09
CA ALA A 157 0.51 12.70 7.61
C ALA A 157 -0.64 11.88 7.00
N SER A 158 -0.60 11.63 5.69
CA SER A 158 -1.58 10.79 4.99
C SER A 158 -1.38 9.30 5.24
N GLU A 159 -0.15 8.78 5.04
CA GLU A 159 0.10 7.34 5.07
C GLU A 159 0.02 6.77 6.48
N GLY A 160 0.50 7.52 7.48
CA GLY A 160 0.47 7.11 8.89
C GLY A 160 -0.93 6.89 9.44
N CYS A 161 -1.92 7.66 8.95
CA CYS A 161 -3.32 7.53 9.39
C CYS A 161 -4.18 6.61 8.52
N ARG A 162 -3.62 5.84 7.60
CA ARG A 162 -4.40 4.87 6.80
C ARG A 162 -5.08 3.84 7.70
N PRO A 163 -6.40 3.59 7.56
CA PRO A 163 -7.09 2.61 8.40
C PRO A 163 -6.64 1.17 8.13
N ARG A 164 -6.18 0.88 6.90
CA ARG A 164 -5.76 -0.45 6.46
C ARG A 164 -4.34 -0.46 5.89
N LEU A 165 -3.41 0.22 6.60
CA LEU A 165 -2.00 0.27 6.19
C LEU A 165 -1.43 -1.16 6.08
N PRO A 166 -0.92 -1.57 4.90
CA PRO A 166 -0.28 -2.88 4.75
C PRO A 166 0.91 -3.03 5.71
N TRP A 167 1.01 -4.19 6.37
CA TRP A 167 2.02 -4.53 7.37
C TRP A 167 2.01 -3.67 8.65
N GLY A 168 1.23 -2.58 8.67
CA GLY A 168 1.13 -1.69 9.82
C GLY A 168 0.21 -2.25 10.91
N GLN A 169 0.47 -1.87 12.16
CA GLN A 169 -0.44 -2.11 13.28
C GLN A 169 -1.80 -1.48 12.97
N ARG A 170 -2.90 -2.19 13.26
CA ARG A 170 -4.24 -1.62 13.17
C ARG A 170 -4.49 -0.66 14.32
N VAL A 171 -5.09 0.49 14.02
CA VAL A 171 -5.50 1.50 15.00
C VAL A 171 -7.03 1.58 14.96
N PRO A 172 -7.75 1.04 15.96
CA PRO A 172 -9.21 0.94 15.95
C PRO A 172 -9.91 2.29 15.75
N SER A 173 -9.43 3.37 16.38
CA SER A 173 -9.99 4.72 16.25
C SER A 173 -9.96 5.24 14.81
N LEU A 174 -8.96 4.89 14.01
CA LEU A 174 -8.90 5.26 12.58
C LEU A 174 -9.89 4.47 11.73
N MET A 175 -10.26 3.25 12.16
CA MET A 175 -11.21 2.42 11.41
C MET A 175 -12.65 2.87 11.62
N THR A 176 -12.97 3.51 12.73
CA THR A 176 -14.33 3.94 13.10
C THR A 176 -14.59 5.44 12.89
N ARG A 177 -13.54 6.22 12.61
CA ARG A 177 -13.61 7.68 12.45
C ARG A 177 -13.01 8.14 11.12
N PRO A 178 -13.68 7.87 9.99
CA PRO A 178 -13.20 8.33 8.68
C PRO A 178 -13.14 9.86 8.57
N ASP A 179 -13.95 10.57 9.33
CA ASP A 179 -14.00 12.04 9.40
C ASP A 179 -12.64 12.66 9.76
N VAL A 180 -11.96 12.13 10.78
CA VAL A 180 -10.66 12.65 11.21
C VAL A 180 -9.57 12.43 10.16
N ILE A 181 -9.63 11.29 9.45
CA ILE A 181 -8.71 11.01 8.35
C ILE A 181 -8.98 11.95 7.18
N ILE A 182 -10.24 12.08 6.78
CA ILE A 182 -10.68 12.96 5.67
C ILE A 182 -10.23 14.41 5.92
N ALA A 183 -10.31 14.91 7.16
CA ALA A 183 -9.85 16.24 7.49
C ALA A 183 -8.33 16.48 7.24
N VAL A 184 -7.50 15.43 7.36
CA VAL A 184 -6.08 15.48 6.96
C VAL A 184 -5.97 15.45 5.42
N LEU A 185 -6.71 14.55 4.76
CA LEU A 185 -6.64 14.36 3.29
C LEU A 185 -7.15 15.58 2.52
N GLU A 186 -8.12 16.34 3.08
CA GLU A 186 -8.61 17.60 2.51
C GLU A 186 -7.51 18.64 2.31
N GLN A 187 -6.51 18.65 3.18
CA GLN A 187 -5.38 19.56 3.09
C GLN A 187 -4.38 19.13 2.00
N LEU A 188 -4.41 17.84 1.60
CA LEU A 188 -3.44 17.20 0.70
C LEU A 188 -4.01 16.89 -0.69
N LYS A 189 -5.30 17.15 -0.94
CA LYS A 189 -5.97 16.78 -2.20
C LYS A 189 -5.40 17.48 -3.45
N ASP A 190 -4.78 18.62 -3.27
CA ASP A 190 -4.18 19.43 -4.35
C ASP A 190 -2.65 19.50 -4.23
N ASP A 191 -2.02 18.59 -3.46
CA ASP A 191 -0.58 18.58 -3.25
C ASP A 191 0.20 18.46 -4.57
N ASP A 192 1.29 19.22 -4.70
CA ASP A 192 2.13 19.21 -5.91
C ASP A 192 2.87 17.88 -6.10
N SER A 193 3.14 17.15 -5.02
CA SER A 193 3.85 15.88 -5.05
C SER A 193 2.92 14.71 -5.41
N ASP A 194 3.22 14.01 -6.50
CA ASP A 194 2.52 12.77 -6.86
C ASP A 194 2.68 11.67 -5.78
N TYR A 195 3.80 11.66 -5.08
CA TYR A 195 4.06 10.76 -3.96
C TYR A 195 3.04 10.95 -2.83
N VAL A 196 2.71 12.22 -2.49
CA VAL A 196 1.68 12.57 -1.50
C VAL A 196 0.29 12.21 -2.04
N ARG A 197 -0.05 12.63 -3.26
CA ARG A 197 -1.36 12.36 -3.86
C ARG A 197 -1.67 10.87 -3.97
N ARG A 198 -0.67 10.02 -4.26
CA ARG A 198 -0.85 8.55 -4.24
C ARG A 198 -1.17 8.02 -2.85
N SER A 199 -0.57 8.57 -1.81
CA SER A 199 -0.91 8.22 -0.43
C SER A 199 -2.36 8.61 -0.10
N VAL A 200 -2.78 9.83 -0.45
CA VAL A 200 -4.18 10.29 -0.32
C VAL A 200 -5.15 9.33 -0.99
N ALA A 201 -4.88 8.96 -2.23
CA ALA A 201 -5.72 8.03 -2.99
C ALA A 201 -5.76 6.62 -2.38
N ASN A 202 -4.65 6.12 -1.86
CA ASN A 202 -4.59 4.83 -1.16
C ASN A 202 -5.38 4.87 0.15
N ASN A 203 -5.30 5.97 0.89
CA ASN A 203 -6.03 6.17 2.14
C ASN A 203 -7.55 6.18 1.88
N LEU A 204 -8.03 6.97 0.93
CA LEU A 204 -9.43 6.97 0.51
C LEU A 204 -9.91 5.60 0.04
N ASN A 205 -9.06 4.85 -0.71
CA ASN A 205 -9.40 3.48 -1.11
C ASN A 205 -9.46 2.52 0.10
N ASP A 206 -8.74 2.77 1.17
CA ASP A 206 -8.88 2.00 2.41
C ASP A 206 -10.19 2.34 3.12
N ILE A 207 -10.54 3.63 3.22
CA ILE A 207 -11.81 4.11 3.79
C ILE A 207 -13.00 3.55 3.01
N SER A 208 -12.94 3.51 1.67
CA SER A 208 -14.03 3.05 0.83
C SER A 208 -14.46 1.60 1.05
N LYS A 209 -13.63 0.78 1.70
CA LYS A 209 -13.96 -0.61 2.02
C LYS A 209 -15.00 -0.75 3.15
N ASP A 210 -15.05 0.24 4.03
CA ASP A 210 -15.98 0.25 5.18
C ASP A 210 -17.02 1.37 5.04
N TYR A 211 -16.67 2.46 4.32
CA TYR A 211 -17.49 3.66 4.15
C TYR A 211 -17.56 4.08 2.66
N PRO A 212 -18.12 3.26 1.77
CA PRO A 212 -18.16 3.54 0.34
C PRO A 212 -18.87 4.84 0.01
N GLU A 213 -20.05 5.09 0.60
CA GLU A 213 -20.86 6.28 0.35
C GLU A 213 -20.16 7.58 0.79
N THR A 214 -19.42 7.52 1.90
CA THR A 214 -18.62 8.67 2.35
C THR A 214 -17.56 9.05 1.32
N VAL A 215 -16.87 8.05 0.75
CA VAL A 215 -15.84 8.31 -0.27
C VAL A 215 -16.45 8.77 -1.59
N VAL A 216 -17.61 8.24 -1.99
CA VAL A 216 -18.33 8.68 -3.19
C VAL A 216 -18.81 10.12 -3.04
N SER A 217 -19.42 10.47 -1.91
CA SER A 217 -19.85 11.85 -1.62
C SER A 217 -18.66 12.84 -1.65
N LEU A 218 -17.55 12.47 -1.01
CA LEU A 218 -16.32 13.26 -1.02
C LEU A 218 -15.76 13.43 -2.44
N ALA A 219 -15.79 12.36 -3.24
CA ALA A 219 -15.34 12.40 -4.62
C ALA A 219 -16.17 13.36 -5.49
N HIS A 220 -17.50 13.37 -5.34
CA HIS A 220 -18.36 14.35 -5.98
C HIS A 220 -18.00 15.79 -5.57
N GLN A 221 -17.75 16.03 -4.29
CA GLN A 221 -17.34 17.36 -3.81
C GLN A 221 -16.00 17.80 -4.43
N TRP A 222 -15.02 16.92 -4.49
CA TRP A 222 -13.71 17.25 -5.07
C TRP A 222 -13.77 17.46 -6.58
N LEU A 223 -14.65 16.72 -7.27
CA LEU A 223 -14.85 16.83 -8.71
C LEU A 223 -15.81 17.97 -9.12
N ALA A 224 -16.48 18.63 -8.17
CA ALA A 224 -17.24 19.87 -8.46
C ALA A 224 -16.33 21.01 -8.97
N LYS A 225 -15.04 20.99 -8.60
CA LYS A 225 -13.98 21.83 -9.17
C LYS A 225 -12.84 20.92 -9.63
N PRO A 226 -12.98 20.29 -10.81
CA PRO A 226 -12.05 19.26 -11.24
C PRO A 226 -10.70 19.86 -11.62
N THR A 227 -9.63 19.21 -11.13
CA THR A 227 -8.27 19.39 -11.63
C THR A 227 -7.74 18.05 -12.08
N ALA A 228 -6.69 18.02 -12.90
CA ALA A 228 -6.05 16.76 -13.31
C ALA A 228 -5.59 15.94 -12.07
N HIS A 229 -5.10 16.61 -11.02
CA HIS A 229 -4.68 15.98 -9.78
C HIS A 229 -5.85 15.33 -9.04
N ARG A 230 -6.96 16.05 -8.83
CA ARG A 230 -8.15 15.50 -8.17
C ARG A 230 -8.76 14.34 -8.94
N GLN A 231 -8.86 14.47 -10.28
CA GLN A 231 -9.34 13.37 -11.14
C GLN A 231 -8.48 12.11 -10.99
N ALA A 232 -7.14 12.26 -10.98
CA ALA A 232 -6.22 11.15 -10.78
C ALA A 232 -6.38 10.52 -9.39
N ILE A 233 -6.47 11.33 -8.32
CA ILE A 233 -6.72 10.85 -6.95
C ILE A 233 -8.01 10.05 -6.90
N ILE A 234 -9.13 10.59 -7.39
CA ILE A 234 -10.44 9.95 -7.31
C ILE A 234 -10.47 8.65 -8.10
N LYS A 235 -9.93 8.64 -9.33
CA LYS A 235 -9.81 7.41 -10.14
C LYS A 235 -9.04 6.33 -9.41
N HIS A 236 -7.95 6.68 -8.72
CA HIS A 236 -7.14 5.73 -7.95
C HIS A 236 -7.84 5.31 -6.64
N ALA A 237 -8.47 6.23 -5.94
CA ALA A 237 -9.19 6.01 -4.68
C ALA A 237 -10.39 5.07 -4.84
N THR A 238 -11.15 5.24 -5.93
CA THR A 238 -12.38 4.47 -6.19
C THR A 238 -12.14 3.15 -6.93
N ARG A 239 -10.88 2.78 -7.21
CA ARG A 239 -10.57 1.53 -7.95
C ARG A 239 -11.14 0.26 -7.31
N GLY A 240 -11.27 0.24 -5.98
CA GLY A 240 -11.92 -0.85 -5.25
C GLY A 240 -13.41 -0.91 -5.51
N LEU A 241 -14.08 0.25 -5.45
CA LEU A 241 -15.51 0.41 -5.74
C LEU A 241 -15.84 0.06 -7.19
N VAL A 242 -15.02 0.50 -8.15
CA VAL A 242 -15.17 0.13 -9.57
C VAL A 242 -15.10 -1.39 -9.74
N LYS A 243 -14.14 -2.06 -9.10
CA LYS A 243 -14.00 -3.53 -9.15
C LYS A 243 -15.17 -4.28 -8.49
N SER A 244 -15.81 -3.68 -7.49
CA SER A 244 -17.02 -4.26 -6.87
C SER A 244 -18.31 -3.91 -7.59
N GLY A 245 -18.25 -3.14 -8.70
CA GLY A 245 -19.42 -2.75 -9.46
C GLY A 245 -20.26 -1.65 -8.80
N HIS A 246 -19.69 -0.81 -7.94
CA HIS A 246 -20.43 0.24 -7.25
C HIS A 246 -20.98 1.26 -8.25
N ALA A 247 -22.31 1.38 -8.33
CA ALA A 247 -23.03 2.13 -9.36
C ALA A 247 -22.57 3.59 -9.47
N ASP A 248 -22.59 4.32 -8.36
CA ASP A 248 -22.26 5.75 -8.33
C ASP A 248 -20.79 6.01 -8.63
N ALA A 249 -19.89 5.12 -8.14
CA ALA A 249 -18.45 5.24 -8.45
C ALA A 249 -18.17 5.01 -9.95
N LEU A 250 -18.89 4.10 -10.59
CA LEU A 250 -18.81 3.88 -12.03
C LEU A 250 -19.38 5.08 -12.81
N ALA A 251 -20.59 5.55 -12.44
CA ALA A 251 -21.23 6.70 -13.07
C ALA A 251 -20.38 7.97 -12.99
N MET A 252 -19.81 8.25 -11.83
CA MET A 252 -18.91 9.40 -11.60
C MET A 252 -17.67 9.37 -12.51
N LEU A 253 -17.19 8.18 -12.89
CA LEU A 253 -16.05 8.00 -13.81
C LEU A 253 -16.50 7.89 -15.28
N GLY A 254 -17.79 8.10 -15.58
CA GLY A 254 -18.33 8.06 -16.94
C GLY A 254 -18.63 6.66 -17.47
N TYR A 255 -18.79 5.66 -16.59
CA TYR A 255 -19.19 4.31 -16.96
C TYR A 255 -20.68 4.11 -16.67
N SER A 256 -21.48 3.91 -17.71
CA SER A 256 -22.93 3.71 -17.59
C SER A 256 -23.25 2.34 -16.98
N GLN A 257 -24.25 2.29 -16.10
CA GLN A 257 -24.87 1.04 -15.66
C GLN A 257 -25.66 0.35 -16.79
N THR A 258 -26.14 1.13 -17.76
CA THR A 258 -26.78 0.61 -18.95
C THR A 258 -25.77 0.57 -20.09
N PHE A 259 -25.55 -0.61 -20.65
CA PHE A 259 -24.74 -0.82 -21.84
C PHE A 259 -25.43 -1.81 -22.78
N ASN A 260 -25.20 -1.64 -24.08
CA ASN A 260 -25.87 -2.45 -25.10
C ASN A 260 -24.83 -3.29 -25.85
N LEU A 261 -24.51 -4.45 -25.29
CA LEU A 261 -23.66 -5.45 -25.93
C LEU A 261 -24.56 -6.49 -26.62
N GLN A 262 -24.28 -6.77 -27.88
CA GLN A 262 -25.00 -7.80 -28.67
C GLN A 262 -24.06 -8.94 -29.05
N ASN A 263 -24.62 -10.10 -29.37
CA ASN A 263 -23.86 -11.28 -29.81
C ASN A 263 -22.71 -11.64 -28.88
N ILE A 264 -23.00 -11.61 -27.56
CA ILE A 264 -21.98 -11.86 -26.52
C ILE A 264 -21.59 -13.34 -26.53
N SER A 265 -20.28 -13.62 -26.64
CA SER A 265 -19.73 -14.97 -26.46
C SER A 265 -18.54 -14.88 -25.53
N PHE A 266 -18.56 -15.69 -24.45
CA PHE A 266 -17.46 -15.86 -23.53
C PHE A 266 -17.07 -17.34 -23.46
N THR A 267 -15.80 -17.67 -23.72
CA THR A 267 -15.29 -19.04 -23.77
C THR A 267 -13.93 -19.15 -23.11
N LEU A 268 -13.61 -20.36 -22.66
CA LEU A 268 -12.28 -20.81 -22.30
C LEU A 268 -11.78 -21.81 -23.35
N ASN A 269 -10.47 -21.79 -23.63
CA ASN A 269 -9.88 -22.72 -24.61
C ASN A 269 -9.65 -24.15 -24.06
N LYS A 270 -9.88 -24.34 -22.76
CA LYS A 270 -9.75 -25.62 -22.05
C LYS A 270 -10.89 -25.79 -21.05
N THR A 271 -11.29 -27.01 -20.75
CA THR A 271 -12.22 -27.41 -19.69
C THR A 271 -11.51 -28.00 -18.47
N GLU A 272 -10.28 -28.49 -18.68
CA GLU A 272 -9.39 -29.03 -17.62
C GLU A 272 -8.02 -28.39 -17.75
N ILE A 273 -7.31 -28.26 -16.63
CA ILE A 273 -5.98 -27.65 -16.58
C ILE A 273 -5.15 -28.23 -15.43
N SER A 274 -3.84 -28.42 -15.66
CA SER A 274 -2.88 -28.78 -14.62
C SER A 274 -2.15 -27.56 -14.05
N MET A 275 -1.50 -27.74 -12.90
CA MET A 275 -0.60 -26.72 -12.36
C MET A 275 0.47 -26.34 -13.40
N ASP A 276 0.92 -25.08 -13.32
CA ASP A 276 1.87 -24.41 -14.21
C ASP A 276 1.39 -24.20 -15.66
N GLU A 277 0.19 -24.66 -16.02
CA GLU A 277 -0.41 -24.36 -17.32
C GLU A 277 -1.12 -23.01 -17.37
N THR A 278 -1.52 -22.63 -18.59
CA THR A 278 -2.23 -21.38 -18.90
C THR A 278 -3.54 -21.68 -19.61
N VAL A 279 -4.63 -21.02 -19.15
CA VAL A 279 -5.92 -20.98 -19.84
C VAL A 279 -6.08 -19.64 -20.54
N GLN A 280 -6.65 -19.66 -21.76
CA GLN A 280 -7.01 -18.46 -22.50
C GLN A 280 -8.50 -18.21 -22.37
N LEU A 281 -8.86 -17.01 -21.94
CA LEU A 281 -10.20 -16.44 -21.92
C LEU A 281 -10.42 -15.70 -23.22
N SER A 282 -11.57 -15.85 -23.86
CA SER A 282 -11.97 -15.16 -25.08
C SER A 282 -13.35 -14.56 -24.89
N LEU A 283 -13.49 -13.25 -25.14
CA LEU A 283 -14.75 -12.52 -25.09
C LEU A 283 -14.97 -11.81 -26.43
N SER A 284 -16.11 -12.08 -27.07
CA SER A 284 -16.53 -11.34 -28.27
C SER A 284 -17.90 -10.73 -28.06
N PHE A 285 -18.12 -9.55 -28.64
CA PHE A 285 -19.39 -8.83 -28.61
C PHE A 285 -19.46 -7.76 -29.71
N LEU A 286 -20.66 -7.31 -30.03
CA LEU A 286 -20.95 -6.20 -30.95
C LEU A 286 -21.42 -4.98 -30.17
N LEU A 287 -20.80 -3.82 -30.41
CA LEU A 287 -21.25 -2.49 -29.98
C LEU A 287 -21.92 -1.75 -31.17
N ARG A 288 -23.09 -1.21 -30.98
CA ARG A 288 -23.76 -0.38 -31.99
C ARG A 288 -23.32 1.08 -31.96
N GLU A 289 -22.86 1.56 -30.79
CA GLU A 289 -22.42 2.92 -30.58
C GLU A 289 -21.20 2.94 -29.64
N PRO A 290 -20.36 3.99 -29.67
CA PRO A 290 -19.23 4.09 -28.78
C PRO A 290 -19.66 4.14 -27.31
N GLN A 291 -19.00 3.35 -26.45
CA GLN A 291 -19.28 3.29 -25.01
C GLN A 291 -18.00 3.21 -24.17
N ASN A 292 -18.02 3.90 -23.03
CA ASN A 292 -17.01 3.73 -22.00
C ASN A 292 -17.30 2.46 -21.18
N LEU A 293 -16.38 1.51 -21.23
CA LEU A 293 -16.54 0.23 -20.55
C LEU A 293 -15.35 -0.08 -19.65
N VAL A 294 -15.65 -0.67 -18.49
CA VAL A 294 -14.71 -1.41 -17.65
C VAL A 294 -15.04 -2.87 -17.83
N ILE A 295 -14.16 -3.61 -18.48
CA ILE A 295 -14.27 -5.05 -18.67
C ILE A 295 -13.24 -5.69 -17.75
N ASP A 296 -13.72 -6.44 -16.77
CA ASP A 296 -12.92 -7.20 -15.82
C ASP A 296 -13.27 -8.70 -15.95
N TYR A 297 -12.41 -9.56 -15.40
CA TYR A 297 -12.79 -10.94 -15.12
C TYR A 297 -12.54 -11.26 -13.65
N ALA A 298 -13.49 -11.96 -13.06
CA ALA A 298 -13.37 -12.46 -11.70
C ALA A 298 -13.00 -13.95 -11.74
N LEU A 299 -12.08 -14.36 -10.91
CA LEU A 299 -11.73 -15.75 -10.69
C LEU A 299 -12.19 -16.16 -9.30
N HIS A 300 -13.08 -17.14 -9.25
CA HIS A 300 -13.59 -17.75 -8.03
C HIS A 300 -12.72 -18.95 -7.69
N LEU A 301 -11.92 -18.80 -6.63
CA LEU A 301 -10.91 -19.76 -6.20
C LEU A 301 -11.43 -20.58 -5.02
N PRO A 302 -11.44 -21.92 -5.08
CA PRO A 302 -11.75 -22.75 -3.95
C PRO A 302 -10.73 -22.54 -2.81
N ARG A 303 -11.18 -22.70 -1.57
CA ARG A 303 -10.37 -22.66 -0.37
C ARG A 303 -10.48 -23.98 0.40
N ALA A 304 -9.52 -24.24 1.30
CA ALA A 304 -9.51 -25.45 2.14
C ALA A 304 -10.79 -25.66 2.98
N ASN A 305 -11.54 -24.58 3.27
CA ASN A 305 -12.78 -24.62 4.04
C ASN A 305 -14.05 -24.76 3.17
N GLY A 306 -13.94 -25.10 1.90
CA GLY A 306 -15.04 -25.25 0.93
C GLY A 306 -15.65 -23.92 0.43
N LYS A 307 -15.22 -22.76 0.96
CA LYS A 307 -15.69 -21.46 0.45
C LYS A 307 -14.88 -21.07 -0.78
N LYS A 308 -15.46 -20.27 -1.68
CA LYS A 308 -14.73 -19.65 -2.79
C LYS A 308 -14.26 -18.24 -2.39
N SER A 309 -13.06 -17.84 -2.81
CA SER A 309 -12.59 -16.46 -2.74
C SER A 309 -12.55 -15.87 -4.13
N VAL A 310 -13.01 -14.63 -4.26
CA VAL A 310 -13.07 -13.94 -5.55
C VAL A 310 -11.87 -13.01 -5.72
N LYS A 311 -11.25 -13.06 -6.91
CA LYS A 311 -10.20 -12.12 -7.33
C LYS A 311 -10.60 -11.50 -8.66
N VAL A 312 -10.77 -10.18 -8.69
CA VAL A 312 -11.12 -9.43 -9.90
C VAL A 312 -9.86 -8.87 -10.55
N PHE A 313 -9.71 -9.11 -11.83
CA PHE A 313 -8.60 -8.67 -12.66
C PHE A 313 -9.13 -7.78 -13.79
N LYS A 314 -8.40 -6.70 -14.06
CA LYS A 314 -8.72 -5.81 -15.17
C LYS A 314 -8.38 -6.49 -16.50
N TRP A 315 -9.31 -6.42 -17.44
CA TRP A 315 -9.12 -6.90 -18.81
C TRP A 315 -8.95 -5.73 -19.78
N LYS A 316 -9.96 -4.86 -19.84
CA LYS A 316 -9.96 -3.68 -20.73
C LYS A 316 -10.69 -2.52 -20.07
N THR A 317 -10.26 -1.29 -20.31
CA THR A 317 -10.95 -0.09 -19.80
C THR A 317 -10.81 1.05 -20.78
N GLY A 318 -11.87 1.79 -21.01
CA GLY A 318 -11.89 3.01 -21.81
C GLY A 318 -13.02 3.05 -22.81
N LEU A 319 -12.98 4.04 -23.70
CA LEU A 319 -13.93 4.20 -24.80
C LEU A 319 -13.68 3.11 -25.85
N LEU A 320 -14.68 2.29 -26.09
CA LEU A 320 -14.72 1.33 -27.19
C LEU A 320 -15.65 1.88 -28.29
N MET A 321 -15.18 1.85 -29.52
CA MET A 321 -15.93 2.34 -30.67
C MET A 321 -17.01 1.34 -31.12
N ALA A 322 -18.00 1.79 -31.90
CA ALA A 322 -18.96 0.90 -32.53
C ALA A 322 -18.24 -0.14 -33.40
N GLY A 323 -18.74 -1.37 -33.41
CA GLY A 323 -18.20 -2.48 -34.19
C GLY A 323 -18.08 -3.78 -33.41
N GLN A 324 -17.55 -4.80 -34.09
CA GLN A 324 -17.23 -6.09 -33.48
C GLN A 324 -15.96 -5.98 -32.64
N HIS A 325 -16.00 -6.54 -31.43
CA HIS A 325 -14.86 -6.58 -30.53
C HIS A 325 -14.52 -8.03 -30.19
N GLU A 326 -13.24 -8.33 -30.18
CA GLU A 326 -12.66 -9.59 -29.72
C GLU A 326 -11.53 -9.29 -28.74
N LEU A 327 -11.65 -9.83 -27.54
CA LEU A 327 -10.68 -9.68 -26.46
C LEU A 327 -10.20 -11.05 -26.00
N THR A 328 -8.91 -11.19 -25.83
CA THR A 328 -8.31 -12.40 -25.27
C THR A 328 -7.45 -12.06 -24.05
N GLN A 329 -7.43 -12.96 -23.08
CA GLN A 329 -6.62 -12.82 -21.87
C GLN A 329 -6.12 -14.18 -21.44
N ASN A 330 -4.84 -14.27 -21.12
CA ASN A 330 -4.23 -15.48 -20.57
C ASN A 330 -4.19 -15.41 -19.04
N TYR A 331 -4.56 -16.52 -18.40
CA TYR A 331 -4.40 -16.70 -16.96
C TYR A 331 -3.56 -17.95 -16.70
N SER A 332 -2.47 -17.80 -15.92
CA SER A 332 -1.57 -18.91 -15.57
C SER A 332 -1.83 -19.41 -14.16
N PHE A 333 -1.93 -20.75 -14.02
CA PHE A 333 -2.01 -21.47 -12.75
C PHE A 333 -0.61 -21.74 -12.15
N LYS A 334 0.39 -20.96 -12.55
CA LYS A 334 1.75 -21.09 -12.00
C LYS A 334 1.78 -20.90 -10.48
N VAL A 335 2.59 -21.72 -9.82
CA VAL A 335 2.83 -21.61 -8.38
C VAL A 335 3.42 -20.22 -8.04
N ILE A 336 2.77 -19.52 -7.13
CA ILE A 336 3.23 -18.21 -6.63
C ILE A 336 3.16 -18.19 -5.09
N THR A 337 4.06 -17.46 -4.46
CA THR A 337 4.18 -17.38 -2.99
C THR A 337 2.96 -16.76 -2.29
N THR A 338 2.20 -15.93 -3.02
CA THR A 338 1.06 -15.17 -2.46
C THR A 338 -0.29 -15.87 -2.62
N ARG A 339 -0.34 -17.05 -3.28
CA ARG A 339 -1.58 -17.79 -3.54
C ARG A 339 -1.32 -19.28 -3.60
N ARG A 340 -2.20 -20.03 -2.94
CA ARG A 340 -2.29 -21.49 -3.08
C ARG A 340 -3.51 -21.82 -3.95
N TYR A 341 -3.30 -22.65 -4.96
CA TYR A 341 -4.38 -23.25 -5.74
C TYR A 341 -4.75 -24.60 -5.11
N TYR A 342 -6.03 -24.94 -5.21
CA TYR A 342 -6.58 -26.22 -4.77
C TYR A 342 -7.20 -26.90 -5.97
N VAL A 343 -7.06 -28.21 -6.08
CA VAL A 343 -7.71 -29.05 -7.09
C VAL A 343 -9.23 -28.86 -7.01
N GLY A 344 -9.90 -28.93 -8.17
CA GLY A 344 -11.35 -28.77 -8.30
C GLY A 344 -11.75 -27.58 -9.18
N GLU A 345 -13.03 -27.26 -9.16
CA GLU A 345 -13.66 -26.25 -10.00
C GLU A 345 -13.20 -24.82 -9.71
N HIS A 346 -12.77 -24.12 -10.76
CA HIS A 346 -12.44 -22.72 -10.78
C HIS A 346 -13.35 -21.99 -11.77
N ASP A 347 -14.11 -20.98 -11.31
CA ASP A 347 -15.01 -20.25 -12.20
C ASP A 347 -14.38 -18.95 -12.66
N PHE A 348 -14.40 -18.69 -13.95
CA PHE A 348 -14.11 -17.41 -14.55
C PHE A 348 -15.41 -16.71 -14.90
N GLU A 349 -15.61 -15.52 -14.35
CA GLU A 349 -16.78 -14.68 -14.59
C GLU A 349 -16.34 -13.41 -15.31
N VAL A 350 -16.99 -13.04 -16.40
CA VAL A 350 -16.74 -11.75 -17.08
C VAL A 350 -17.70 -10.69 -16.52
N LEU A 351 -17.12 -9.55 -16.18
CA LEU A 351 -17.82 -8.40 -15.65
C LEU A 351 -17.68 -7.21 -16.60
N VAL A 352 -18.79 -6.55 -16.92
CA VAL A 352 -18.80 -5.28 -17.65
C VAL A 352 -19.50 -4.22 -16.80
N ASN A 353 -18.80 -3.13 -16.52
CA ASN A 353 -19.24 -2.08 -15.58
C ASN A 353 -19.81 -2.67 -14.28
N GLY A 354 -19.14 -3.74 -13.76
CA GLY A 354 -19.50 -4.44 -12.54
C GLY A 354 -20.64 -5.47 -12.68
N GLN A 355 -21.29 -5.58 -13.85
CA GLN A 355 -22.37 -6.54 -14.09
C GLN A 355 -21.84 -7.81 -14.75
N SER A 356 -22.28 -8.96 -14.25
CA SER A 356 -21.90 -10.26 -14.81
C SER A 356 -22.48 -10.49 -16.19
N LEU A 357 -21.65 -10.87 -17.15
CA LEU A 357 -22.08 -11.33 -18.49
C LEU A 357 -22.14 -12.85 -18.61
N GLY A 358 -21.56 -13.58 -17.69
CA GLY A 358 -21.56 -15.02 -17.70
C GLY A 358 -20.33 -15.63 -17.01
N VAL A 359 -20.46 -16.90 -16.69
CA VAL A 359 -19.47 -17.71 -15.99
C VAL A 359 -19.05 -18.90 -16.84
N ARG A 360 -17.78 -19.27 -16.78
CA ARG A 360 -17.22 -20.52 -17.34
C ARG A 360 -16.35 -21.20 -16.29
N THR A 361 -16.53 -22.49 -16.15
CA THR A 361 -15.81 -23.31 -15.18
C THR A 361 -14.69 -24.07 -15.86
N ILE A 362 -13.56 -24.22 -15.17
CA ILE A 362 -12.44 -25.08 -15.54
C ILE A 362 -12.07 -25.94 -14.34
N GLU A 363 -11.78 -27.22 -14.59
CA GLU A 363 -11.32 -28.14 -13.56
C GLU A 363 -9.80 -28.08 -13.44
N LEU A 364 -9.27 -27.75 -12.24
CA LEU A 364 -7.85 -27.90 -11.95
C LEU A 364 -7.59 -29.31 -11.42
N ILE A 365 -6.76 -30.09 -12.13
CA ILE A 365 -6.41 -31.46 -11.84
C ILE A 365 -4.97 -31.60 -11.35
#